data_34756562a5746874c98244ad207db914
#
_entry.id   34756562a5746874c98244ad207db914
#
_cell.length_a   1.000
_cell.length_b   1.000
_cell.length_c   1.000
_cell.angle_alpha   90.00
_cell.angle_beta   90.00
_cell.angle_gamma   90.00
#
_symmetry.space_group_name_H-M   'P 1'
#
loop_
_entity.id
_entity.type
_entity.pdbx_description
1 polymer ?
#
loop_
_entity_poly.entity_id
_entity_poly.type
_entity_poly.pdbx_seq_one_letter_code
_entity_poly.pdbx_strand_id
1 'polypeptide(L)'
;MSQYQERSVENSDTPQSSTSRSTWLNRTVAGAGLTSALGDFCYETTTVILPGFLAVLGIPAAALGTIEGIADALAAYTKMFSGYIADKLGHRKLLVLIGYGLTPVGQVLLALALGWPLILVGRLVSWFGKGLRGPLRDAIVIQAVTADTRGRAFGFHRAMDTVGAVIGPLLGVALLGWAQQLPWDDASGPFRLVLWLSVIPGVLAVLAFLTLVKDPQHSANPELKFFQTLKGLPLRFKRYLGAVGLFGIGDFSHSLLILAATQLLSGTMGVVQAAQVAGLLYVWRNLVQVLTSYPIGILADRLGSLPVLVAGYALGSLTALLAALAFWLRLDSVPMLVLLFTVAGLYVSVQEALESTVTADMVQHETLALSYGALGTVNGTAKFISSATVGLLWTAVSPVLAFLLAAILMIVGTGVLARMSGGTGR
;
A
#
# COMPACT_ATOMS: atom_id res chain seq x y z
N MET A 1 9.64 -83.66 -1.90
CA MET A 1 9.91 -83.39 -3.33
C MET A 1 8.81 -82.43 -3.77
N SER A 2 9.09 -81.14 -3.74
CA SER A 2 8.13 -80.11 -4.13
C SER A 2 8.86 -79.16 -5.07
N GLN A 3 8.41 -79.04 -6.29
CA GLN A 3 8.92 -78.15 -7.31
C GLN A 3 8.46 -76.72 -7.05
N TYR A 4 9.38 -75.79 -6.86
CA TYR A 4 9.10 -74.33 -6.91
C TYR A 4 9.12 -73.88 -8.38
N GLN A 5 7.97 -73.40 -8.85
CA GLN A 5 7.83 -72.71 -10.13
C GLN A 5 8.12 -71.23 -9.93
N GLU A 6 9.25 -70.75 -10.46
CA GLU A 6 9.58 -69.33 -10.62
C GLU A 6 8.63 -68.74 -11.67
N ARG A 7 7.81 -67.76 -11.27
CA ARG A 7 7.09 -66.85 -12.17
C ARG A 7 7.99 -65.64 -12.42
N SER A 8 8.48 -65.52 -13.62
CA SER A 8 9.07 -64.31 -14.17
C SER A 8 8.07 -63.12 -14.09
N VAL A 9 8.47 -62.09 -13.36
CA VAL A 9 7.75 -60.81 -13.33
C VAL A 9 8.14 -60.04 -14.58
N GLU A 10 7.23 -59.94 -15.52
CA GLU A 10 7.31 -59.09 -16.69
C GLU A 10 7.29 -57.64 -16.24
N ASN A 11 8.42 -56.92 -16.44
CA ASN A 11 8.54 -55.47 -16.27
C ASN A 11 7.67 -54.81 -17.34
N SER A 12 6.49 -54.38 -16.96
CA SER A 12 5.73 -53.42 -17.75
C SER A 12 6.31 -52.03 -17.57
N ASP A 13 7.12 -51.62 -18.53
CA ASP A 13 7.54 -50.25 -18.76
C ASP A 13 6.29 -49.38 -19.00
N THR A 14 5.75 -48.84 -17.93
CA THR A 14 4.76 -47.74 -18.02
C THR A 14 5.52 -46.48 -18.48
N PRO A 15 5.11 -45.84 -19.57
CA PRO A 15 5.72 -44.61 -20.00
C PRO A 15 5.53 -43.55 -18.88
N GLN A 16 6.65 -43.14 -18.28
CA GLN A 16 6.64 -41.95 -17.42
C GLN A 16 6.08 -40.79 -18.24
N SER A 17 4.86 -40.39 -17.91
CA SER A 17 4.28 -39.17 -18.42
C SER A 17 5.25 -38.05 -18.11
N SER A 18 5.82 -37.46 -19.15
CA SER A 18 6.63 -36.25 -19.10
C SER A 18 5.75 -35.17 -18.45
N THR A 19 5.84 -35.03 -17.14
CA THR A 19 5.34 -33.85 -16.42
C THR A 19 6.10 -32.66 -16.99
N SER A 20 5.50 -31.99 -17.94
CA SER A 20 5.98 -30.68 -18.38
C SER A 20 6.14 -29.85 -17.10
N ARG A 21 7.38 -29.54 -16.72
CA ARG A 21 7.67 -28.61 -15.62
C ARG A 21 6.92 -27.33 -15.93
N SER A 22 5.76 -27.13 -15.31
CA SER A 22 5.03 -25.89 -15.44
C SER A 22 5.95 -24.80 -14.89
N THR A 23 6.43 -23.96 -15.78
CA THR A 23 7.31 -22.85 -15.39
C THR A 23 6.53 -21.97 -14.41
N TRP A 24 7.10 -21.67 -13.24
CA TRP A 24 6.49 -20.82 -12.22
C TRP A 24 6.03 -19.46 -12.79
N LEU A 25 6.78 -18.94 -13.78
CA LEU A 25 6.41 -17.76 -14.55
C LEU A 25 5.46 -18.16 -15.69
N ASN A 26 4.25 -18.56 -15.35
CA ASN A 26 3.21 -18.85 -16.31
C ASN A 26 2.44 -17.57 -16.68
N ARG A 27 1.54 -17.71 -17.67
CA ARG A 27 0.73 -16.58 -18.20
C ARG A 27 -0.08 -15.87 -17.12
N THR A 28 -0.59 -16.58 -16.11
CA THR A 28 -1.37 -16.01 -15.00
C THR A 28 -0.47 -15.18 -14.07
N VAL A 29 0.70 -15.69 -13.69
CA VAL A 29 1.67 -14.96 -12.85
C VAL A 29 2.21 -13.72 -13.55
N ALA A 30 2.62 -13.87 -14.82
CA ALA A 30 3.11 -12.75 -15.64
C ALA A 30 2.00 -11.69 -15.84
N GLY A 31 0.78 -12.15 -16.13
CA GLY A 31 -0.39 -11.27 -16.30
C GLY A 31 -0.75 -10.53 -15.02
N ALA A 32 -0.74 -11.19 -13.86
CA ALA A 32 -0.99 -10.56 -12.57
C ALA A 32 0.08 -9.51 -12.22
N GLY A 33 1.37 -9.80 -12.46
CA GLY A 33 2.46 -8.85 -12.25
C GLY A 33 2.34 -7.62 -13.17
N LEU A 34 2.14 -7.83 -14.48
CA LEU A 34 1.96 -6.72 -15.43
C LEU A 34 0.75 -5.85 -15.08
N THR A 35 -0.36 -6.48 -14.72
CA THR A 35 -1.57 -5.77 -14.30
C THR A 35 -1.32 -4.93 -13.05
N SER A 36 -0.53 -5.44 -12.11
CA SER A 36 -0.16 -4.72 -10.90
C SER A 36 0.65 -3.47 -11.21
N ALA A 37 1.72 -3.61 -12.00
CA ALA A 37 2.53 -2.47 -12.42
C ALA A 37 1.70 -1.40 -13.15
N LEU A 38 0.85 -1.80 -14.11
CA LEU A 38 -0.01 -0.87 -14.86
C LEU A 38 -1.06 -0.20 -13.96
N GLY A 39 -1.64 -0.95 -13.00
CA GLY A 39 -2.57 -0.41 -12.01
C GLY A 39 -1.90 0.62 -11.11
N ASP A 40 -0.66 0.35 -10.70
CA ASP A 40 0.14 1.25 -9.87
C ASP A 40 0.58 2.49 -10.67
N PHE A 41 0.93 2.37 -11.95
CA PHE A 41 1.14 3.53 -12.82
C PHE A 41 -0.08 4.45 -12.86
N CYS A 42 -1.28 3.88 -12.90
CA CYS A 42 -2.51 4.64 -12.92
C CYS A 42 -2.70 5.48 -11.66
N TYR A 43 -2.70 4.85 -10.46
CA TYR A 43 -3.06 5.57 -9.25
C TYR A 43 -1.87 6.27 -8.56
N GLU A 44 -0.64 5.79 -8.72
CA GLU A 44 0.55 6.43 -8.14
C GLU A 44 0.92 7.73 -8.87
N THR A 45 0.70 7.80 -10.19
CA THR A 45 0.75 9.06 -10.94
C THR A 45 -0.16 10.11 -10.32
N THR A 46 -1.37 9.73 -9.91
CA THR A 46 -2.30 10.63 -9.23
C THR A 46 -1.86 10.96 -7.82
N THR A 47 -1.43 9.96 -7.05
CA THR A 47 -1.02 10.13 -5.65
C THR A 47 0.05 11.22 -5.51
N VAL A 48 1.01 11.26 -6.44
CA VAL A 48 2.10 12.23 -6.40
C VAL A 48 1.67 13.66 -6.75
N ILE A 49 0.69 13.83 -7.66
CA ILE A 49 0.27 15.16 -8.12
C ILE A 49 -0.95 15.71 -7.37
N LEU A 50 -1.73 14.85 -6.72
CA LEU A 50 -2.99 15.22 -6.05
C LEU A 50 -2.82 16.34 -5.02
N PRO A 51 -1.80 16.32 -4.10
CA PRO A 51 -1.62 17.40 -3.14
C PRO A 51 -1.37 18.75 -3.81
N GLY A 52 -0.57 18.77 -4.89
CA GLY A 52 -0.34 19.97 -5.70
C GLY A 52 -1.60 20.44 -6.43
N PHE A 53 -2.39 19.50 -6.95
CA PHE A 53 -3.67 19.80 -7.60
C PHE A 53 -4.66 20.46 -6.63
N LEU A 54 -4.78 19.93 -5.39
CA LEU A 54 -5.60 20.55 -4.36
C LEU A 54 -5.08 21.93 -3.97
N ALA A 55 -3.78 22.10 -3.85
CA ALA A 55 -3.17 23.39 -3.54
C ALA A 55 -3.48 24.46 -4.60
N VAL A 56 -3.41 24.10 -5.90
CA VAL A 56 -3.79 24.99 -7.00
C VAL A 56 -5.28 25.34 -6.99
N LEU A 57 -6.15 24.40 -6.60
CA LEU A 57 -7.58 24.64 -6.44
C LEU A 57 -7.95 25.42 -5.16
N GLY A 58 -6.97 25.77 -4.31
CA GLY A 58 -7.20 26.43 -3.03
C GLY A 58 -7.90 25.54 -2.00
N ILE A 59 -7.83 24.21 -2.15
CA ILE A 59 -8.47 23.26 -1.26
C ILE A 59 -7.58 23.03 -0.04
N PRO A 60 -8.11 23.17 1.20
CA PRO A 60 -7.30 23.13 2.42
C PRO A 60 -6.79 21.72 2.77
N ALA A 61 -5.72 21.65 3.57
CA ALA A 61 -5.15 20.40 4.08
C ALA A 61 -6.15 19.51 4.83
N ALA A 62 -7.16 20.12 5.47
CA ALA A 62 -8.26 19.39 6.11
C ALA A 62 -9.01 18.49 5.12
N ALA A 63 -9.29 19.00 3.91
CA ALA A 63 -9.95 18.21 2.87
C ALA A 63 -9.06 17.08 2.39
N LEU A 64 -7.76 17.32 2.12
CA LEU A 64 -6.82 16.29 1.72
C LEU A 64 -6.70 15.20 2.79
N GLY A 65 -6.47 15.57 4.05
CA GLY A 65 -6.36 14.60 5.15
C GLY A 65 -7.62 13.76 5.34
N THR A 66 -8.80 14.37 5.19
CA THR A 66 -10.09 13.66 5.26
C THR A 66 -10.28 12.72 4.06
N ILE A 67 -9.99 13.18 2.84
CA ILE A 67 -10.09 12.38 1.61
C ILE A 67 -9.20 11.14 1.70
N GLU A 68 -7.91 11.33 2.00
CA GLU A 68 -6.95 10.23 2.08
C GLU A 68 -7.27 9.28 3.24
N GLY A 69 -7.64 9.82 4.40
CA GLY A 69 -8.00 9.01 5.56
C GLY A 69 -9.21 8.12 5.31
N ILE A 70 -10.30 8.66 4.75
CA ILE A 70 -11.50 7.86 4.42
C ILE A 70 -11.17 6.83 3.34
N ALA A 71 -10.38 7.20 2.33
CA ALA A 71 -9.99 6.30 1.25
C ALA A 71 -9.16 5.12 1.77
N ASP A 72 -8.15 5.37 2.62
CA ASP A 72 -7.31 4.34 3.22
C ASP A 72 -8.13 3.41 4.14
N ALA A 73 -9.04 3.96 4.97
CA ALA A 73 -9.95 3.17 5.79
C ALA A 73 -10.87 2.30 4.93
N LEU A 74 -11.47 2.87 3.89
CA LEU A 74 -12.34 2.12 2.96
C LEU A 74 -11.59 0.96 2.31
N ALA A 75 -10.35 1.19 1.83
CA ALA A 75 -9.52 0.14 1.25
C ALA A 75 -9.21 -0.97 2.26
N ALA A 76 -8.89 -0.61 3.52
CA ALA A 76 -8.59 -1.57 4.57
C ALA A 76 -9.81 -2.45 4.91
N TYR A 77 -10.97 -1.85 5.10
CA TYR A 77 -12.23 -2.60 5.32
C TYR A 77 -12.60 -3.46 4.12
N THR A 78 -12.47 -2.92 2.91
CA THR A 78 -12.77 -3.67 1.68
C THR A 78 -11.84 -4.88 1.53
N LYS A 79 -10.53 -4.74 1.82
CA LYS A 79 -9.59 -5.88 1.83
C LYS A 79 -10.01 -6.99 2.80
N MET A 80 -10.45 -6.62 3.99
CA MET A 80 -10.90 -7.58 5.00
C MET A 80 -12.12 -8.37 4.53
N PHE A 81 -13.10 -7.70 3.91
CA PHE A 81 -14.34 -8.34 3.46
C PHE A 81 -14.22 -9.03 2.09
N SER A 82 -13.35 -8.55 1.20
CA SER A 82 -13.22 -9.09 -0.16
C SER A 82 -12.79 -10.55 -0.17
N GLY A 83 -11.84 -10.95 0.69
CA GLY A 83 -11.43 -12.34 0.85
C GLY A 83 -12.58 -13.23 1.29
N TYR A 84 -13.36 -12.80 2.28
CA TYR A 84 -14.53 -13.51 2.77
C TYR A 84 -15.60 -13.66 1.68
N ILE A 85 -15.92 -12.58 0.97
CA ILE A 85 -16.94 -12.59 -0.09
C ILE A 85 -16.52 -13.51 -1.24
N ALA A 86 -15.25 -13.51 -1.62
CA ALA A 86 -14.75 -14.34 -2.70
C ALA A 86 -14.74 -15.82 -2.37
N ASP A 87 -14.37 -16.18 -1.14
CA ASP A 87 -14.40 -17.57 -0.69
C ASP A 87 -15.85 -18.09 -0.59
N LYS A 88 -16.80 -17.18 -0.31
CA LYS A 88 -18.22 -17.51 -0.28
C LYS A 88 -18.86 -17.62 -1.66
N LEU A 89 -18.47 -16.76 -2.62
CA LEU A 89 -19.11 -16.69 -3.95
C LEU A 89 -18.39 -17.53 -5.02
N GLY A 90 -17.12 -17.87 -4.84
CA GLY A 90 -16.33 -18.64 -5.80
C GLY A 90 -15.90 -17.89 -7.08
N HIS A 91 -16.28 -16.61 -7.26
CA HIS A 91 -16.00 -15.83 -8.46
C HIS A 91 -14.91 -14.76 -8.23
N ARG A 92 -13.65 -15.16 -8.18
CA ARG A 92 -12.53 -14.25 -7.87
C ARG A 92 -12.14 -13.31 -9.02
N LYS A 93 -12.05 -13.85 -10.26
CA LYS A 93 -11.59 -13.05 -11.42
C LYS A 93 -12.49 -11.87 -11.72
N LEU A 94 -13.80 -12.04 -11.67
CA LEU A 94 -14.76 -10.96 -11.95
C LEU A 94 -14.60 -9.81 -10.93
N LEU A 95 -14.49 -10.15 -9.64
CA LEU A 95 -14.31 -9.14 -8.58
C LEU A 95 -12.98 -8.39 -8.73
N VAL A 96 -11.89 -9.08 -9.13
CA VAL A 96 -10.60 -8.44 -9.42
C VAL A 96 -10.70 -7.51 -10.63
N LEU A 97 -11.40 -7.93 -11.70
CA LEU A 97 -11.63 -7.07 -12.87
C LEU A 97 -12.42 -5.81 -12.51
N ILE A 98 -13.48 -5.94 -11.71
CA ILE A 98 -14.23 -4.79 -11.18
C ILE A 98 -13.27 -3.89 -10.39
N GLY A 99 -12.46 -4.46 -9.49
CA GLY A 99 -11.49 -3.70 -8.68
C GLY A 99 -10.48 -2.92 -9.53
N TYR A 100 -9.94 -3.52 -10.60
CA TYR A 100 -9.06 -2.80 -11.53
C TYR A 100 -9.81 -1.77 -12.36
N GLY A 101 -11.04 -2.05 -12.78
CA GLY A 101 -11.87 -1.11 -13.55
C GLY A 101 -12.27 0.15 -12.79
N LEU A 102 -12.50 0.02 -11.47
CA LEU A 102 -12.82 1.17 -10.62
C LEU A 102 -11.66 2.17 -10.50
N THR A 103 -10.41 1.72 -10.65
CA THR A 103 -9.25 2.64 -10.57
C THR A 103 -9.27 3.70 -11.67
N PRO A 104 -9.31 3.38 -12.99
CA PRO A 104 -9.40 4.42 -14.03
C PRO A 104 -10.71 5.22 -13.96
N VAL A 105 -11.82 4.65 -13.53
CA VAL A 105 -13.06 5.41 -13.29
C VAL A 105 -12.84 6.50 -12.25
N GLY A 106 -12.17 6.19 -11.14
CA GLY A 106 -11.79 7.19 -10.14
C GLY A 106 -10.89 8.29 -10.71
N GLN A 107 -9.94 7.97 -11.61
CA GLN A 107 -9.09 8.97 -12.27
C GLN A 107 -9.89 9.92 -13.15
N VAL A 108 -10.88 9.42 -13.91
CA VAL A 108 -11.81 10.25 -14.68
C VAL A 108 -12.56 11.22 -13.76
N LEU A 109 -13.08 10.75 -12.63
CA LEU A 109 -13.78 11.61 -11.66
C LEU A 109 -12.86 12.71 -11.10
N LEU A 110 -11.59 12.37 -10.82
CA LEU A 110 -10.59 13.33 -10.37
C LEU A 110 -10.28 14.38 -11.45
N ALA A 111 -10.10 13.95 -12.70
CA ALA A 111 -9.83 14.85 -13.84
C ALA A 111 -10.97 15.85 -14.10
N LEU A 112 -12.22 15.45 -13.85
CA LEU A 112 -13.41 16.27 -13.98
C LEU A 112 -13.71 17.12 -12.74
N ALA A 113 -13.00 16.93 -11.62
CA ALA A 113 -13.32 17.56 -10.37
C ALA A 113 -13.09 19.08 -10.42
N LEU A 114 -14.09 19.85 -9.98
CA LEU A 114 -14.03 21.30 -9.78
C LEU A 114 -13.86 21.67 -8.29
N GLY A 115 -13.94 20.68 -7.39
CA GLY A 115 -13.82 20.87 -5.95
C GLY A 115 -13.65 19.54 -5.22
N TRP A 116 -13.37 19.62 -3.93
CA TRP A 116 -13.04 18.48 -3.07
C TRP A 116 -14.12 17.36 -3.01
N PRO A 117 -15.45 17.60 -3.12
CA PRO A 117 -16.42 16.51 -3.03
C PRO A 117 -16.26 15.47 -4.15
N LEU A 118 -16.05 15.91 -5.40
CA LEU A 118 -15.86 14.99 -6.52
C LEU A 118 -14.48 14.30 -6.45
N ILE A 119 -13.45 15.00 -5.92
CA ILE A 119 -12.15 14.41 -5.61
C ILE A 119 -12.30 13.28 -4.58
N LEU A 120 -13.06 13.51 -3.51
CA LEU A 120 -13.38 12.48 -2.51
C LEU A 120 -14.03 11.25 -3.19
N VAL A 121 -15.07 11.45 -3.99
CA VAL A 121 -15.75 10.34 -4.67
C VAL A 121 -14.77 9.57 -5.57
N GLY A 122 -13.95 10.26 -6.37
CA GLY A 122 -12.95 9.63 -7.23
C GLY A 122 -11.93 8.81 -6.44
N ARG A 123 -11.43 9.32 -5.30
CA ARG A 123 -10.53 8.59 -4.41
C ARG A 123 -11.22 7.38 -3.77
N LEU A 124 -12.44 7.52 -3.29
CA LEU A 124 -13.20 6.41 -2.70
C LEU A 124 -13.43 5.29 -3.71
N VAL A 125 -13.80 5.62 -4.95
CA VAL A 125 -13.99 4.63 -6.04
C VAL A 125 -12.67 3.89 -6.32
N SER A 126 -11.55 4.61 -6.47
CA SER A 126 -10.24 4.01 -6.71
C SER A 126 -9.78 3.11 -5.57
N TRP A 127 -9.91 3.57 -4.30
CA TRP A 127 -9.44 2.85 -3.11
C TRP A 127 -10.32 1.66 -2.76
N PHE A 128 -11.63 1.74 -2.98
CA PHE A 128 -12.52 0.59 -2.92
C PHE A 128 -12.08 -0.49 -3.92
N GLY A 129 -11.80 -0.10 -5.17
CA GLY A 129 -11.25 -1.00 -6.18
C GLY A 129 -9.92 -1.64 -5.76
N LYS A 130 -9.00 -0.85 -5.16
CA LYS A 130 -7.71 -1.35 -4.64
C LYS A 130 -7.92 -2.36 -3.51
N GLY A 131 -8.83 -2.08 -2.59
CA GLY A 131 -9.18 -3.00 -1.50
C GLY A 131 -9.79 -4.30 -2.00
N LEU A 132 -10.66 -4.23 -3.00
CA LEU A 132 -11.33 -5.39 -3.58
C LEU A 132 -10.35 -6.34 -4.30
N ARG A 133 -9.44 -5.79 -5.12
CA ARG A 133 -8.57 -6.61 -6.00
C ARG A 133 -7.43 -7.33 -5.29
N GLY A 134 -6.85 -6.75 -4.22
CA GLY A 134 -5.60 -7.21 -3.61
C GLY A 134 -5.63 -8.67 -3.17
N PRO A 135 -6.41 -9.05 -2.14
CA PRO A 135 -6.45 -10.42 -1.63
C PRO A 135 -6.90 -11.45 -2.67
N LEU A 136 -7.81 -11.06 -3.56
CA LEU A 136 -8.37 -11.95 -4.57
C LEU A 136 -7.35 -12.28 -5.66
N ARG A 137 -6.61 -11.29 -6.14
CA ARG A 137 -5.50 -11.46 -7.07
C ARG A 137 -4.43 -12.38 -6.49
N ASP A 138 -4.05 -12.15 -5.24
CA ASP A 138 -3.04 -12.96 -4.55
C ASP A 138 -3.50 -14.42 -4.44
N ALA A 139 -4.77 -14.67 -4.16
CA ALA A 139 -5.35 -16.01 -4.14
C ALA A 139 -5.31 -16.70 -5.53
N ILE A 140 -5.55 -15.95 -6.62
CA ILE A 140 -5.44 -16.48 -8.00
C ILE A 140 -3.99 -16.83 -8.32
N VAL A 141 -3.02 -16.00 -7.92
CA VAL A 141 -1.58 -16.27 -8.11
C VAL A 141 -1.13 -17.53 -7.37
N ILE A 142 -1.57 -17.71 -6.10
CA ILE A 142 -1.26 -18.90 -5.30
C ILE A 142 -1.74 -20.18 -5.99
N GLN A 143 -2.94 -20.17 -6.56
CA GLN A 143 -3.53 -21.33 -7.23
C GLN A 143 -2.90 -21.62 -8.60
N ALA A 144 -2.23 -20.64 -9.20
CA ALA A 144 -1.57 -20.79 -10.50
C ALA A 144 -0.18 -21.44 -10.44
N VAL A 145 0.35 -21.69 -9.23
CA VAL A 145 1.72 -22.18 -9.00
C VAL A 145 1.75 -23.31 -7.96
N THR A 146 2.81 -24.14 -8.00
CA THR A 146 3.05 -25.18 -6.99
C THR A 146 3.56 -24.60 -5.68
N ALA A 147 3.46 -25.33 -4.57
CA ALA A 147 3.91 -24.90 -3.26
C ALA A 147 5.39 -24.45 -3.28
N ASP A 148 6.26 -25.19 -4.01
CA ASP A 148 7.71 -24.93 -4.08
C ASP A 148 8.06 -23.66 -4.86
N THR A 149 7.15 -23.14 -5.67
CA THR A 149 7.38 -21.97 -6.54
C THR A 149 6.61 -20.73 -6.11
N ARG A 150 5.78 -20.81 -5.04
CA ARG A 150 5.00 -19.68 -4.52
C ARG A 150 5.87 -18.47 -4.20
N GLY A 151 7.01 -18.69 -3.51
CA GLY A 151 7.93 -17.61 -3.16
C GLY A 151 8.43 -16.84 -4.39
N ARG A 152 8.76 -17.54 -5.49
CA ARG A 152 9.21 -16.92 -6.75
C ARG A 152 8.09 -16.13 -7.42
N ALA A 153 6.86 -16.66 -7.43
CA ALA A 153 5.71 -15.98 -8.02
C ALA A 153 5.36 -14.69 -7.26
N PHE A 154 5.35 -14.74 -5.91
CA PHE A 154 5.13 -13.56 -5.09
C PHE A 154 6.27 -12.56 -5.17
N GLY A 155 7.53 -13.03 -5.20
CA GLY A 155 8.70 -12.18 -5.39
C GLY A 155 8.63 -11.40 -6.71
N PHE A 156 8.28 -12.06 -7.82
CA PHE A 156 8.05 -11.41 -9.10
C PHE A 156 6.90 -10.40 -9.03
N HIS A 157 5.78 -10.78 -8.44
CA HIS A 157 4.62 -9.90 -8.29
C HIS A 157 4.98 -8.65 -7.48
N ARG A 158 5.70 -8.80 -6.35
CA ARG A 158 6.19 -7.68 -5.54
C ARG A 158 7.18 -6.79 -6.29
N ALA A 159 8.07 -7.39 -7.10
CA ALA A 159 8.95 -6.59 -7.96
C ALA A 159 8.17 -5.73 -8.94
N MET A 160 7.09 -6.27 -9.53
CA MET A 160 6.22 -5.51 -10.44
C MET A 160 5.41 -4.42 -9.72
N ASP A 161 4.90 -4.67 -8.50
CA ASP A 161 4.31 -3.64 -7.62
C ASP A 161 5.34 -2.52 -7.36
N THR A 162 6.57 -2.88 -7.00
CA THR A 162 7.66 -1.94 -6.74
C THR A 162 7.99 -1.08 -7.97
N VAL A 163 8.07 -1.71 -9.16
CA VAL A 163 8.23 -0.97 -10.43
C VAL A 163 7.12 0.05 -10.60
N GLY A 164 5.87 -0.32 -10.29
CA GLY A 164 4.72 0.57 -10.32
C GLY A 164 4.85 1.73 -9.32
N ALA A 165 5.22 1.42 -8.09
CA ALA A 165 5.33 2.39 -7.00
C ALA A 165 6.48 3.42 -7.16
N VAL A 166 7.50 3.10 -7.96
CA VAL A 166 8.62 4.01 -8.26
C VAL A 166 8.42 4.74 -9.59
N ILE A 167 8.11 3.99 -10.65
CA ILE A 167 7.98 4.57 -12.00
C ILE A 167 6.68 5.37 -12.14
N GLY A 168 5.58 4.96 -11.48
CA GLY A 168 4.31 5.70 -11.52
C GLY A 168 4.44 7.17 -11.09
N PRO A 169 4.96 7.45 -9.89
CA PRO A 169 5.22 8.82 -9.46
C PRO A 169 6.22 9.57 -10.36
N LEU A 170 7.29 8.92 -10.84
CA LEU A 170 8.22 9.53 -11.79
C LEU A 170 7.52 9.96 -13.08
N LEU A 171 6.67 9.11 -13.65
CA LEU A 171 5.85 9.44 -14.80
C LEU A 171 4.91 10.61 -14.49
N GLY A 172 4.28 10.62 -13.32
CA GLY A 172 3.41 11.71 -12.88
C GLY A 172 4.13 13.05 -12.86
N VAL A 173 5.32 13.10 -12.26
CA VAL A 173 6.15 14.32 -12.21
C VAL A 173 6.64 14.73 -13.60
N ALA A 174 7.13 13.79 -14.41
CA ALA A 174 7.62 14.06 -15.76
C ALA A 174 6.49 14.58 -16.67
N LEU A 175 5.32 13.93 -16.64
CA LEU A 175 4.15 14.36 -17.39
C LEU A 175 3.65 15.72 -16.93
N LEU A 176 3.67 16.01 -15.61
CA LEU A 176 3.31 17.33 -15.09
C LEU A 176 4.27 18.40 -15.59
N GLY A 177 5.59 18.12 -15.59
CA GLY A 177 6.61 19.03 -16.14
C GLY A 177 6.44 19.30 -17.65
N TRP A 178 6.11 18.26 -18.41
CA TRP A 178 5.79 18.41 -19.83
C TRP A 178 4.49 19.20 -20.04
N ALA A 179 3.44 18.86 -19.29
CA ALA A 179 2.15 19.53 -19.41
C ALA A 179 2.22 21.02 -19.10
N GLN A 180 3.09 21.46 -18.18
CA GLN A 180 3.30 22.88 -17.87
C GLN A 180 3.85 23.70 -19.04
N GLN A 181 4.49 23.08 -20.03
CA GLN A 181 5.01 23.77 -21.21
C GLN A 181 3.91 24.07 -22.24
N LEU A 182 2.72 23.52 -22.06
CA LEU A 182 1.58 23.77 -22.92
C LEU A 182 0.83 25.03 -22.47
N PRO A 183 0.14 25.73 -23.40
CA PRO A 183 -0.68 26.90 -23.03
C PRO A 183 -1.92 26.47 -22.25
N TRP A 184 -2.14 27.04 -21.08
CA TRP A 184 -3.29 26.78 -20.22
C TRP A 184 -3.93 28.10 -19.80
N ASP A 185 -5.26 28.09 -19.73
CA ASP A 185 -6.04 29.22 -19.23
C ASP A 185 -6.00 29.31 -17.71
N ASP A 186 -5.77 28.16 -17.04
CA ASP A 186 -5.68 28.08 -15.57
C ASP A 186 -4.56 27.14 -15.11
N ALA A 187 -4.11 27.31 -13.85
CA ALA A 187 -3.04 26.52 -13.24
C ALA A 187 -3.44 25.04 -12.98
N SER A 188 -4.71 24.68 -13.07
CA SER A 188 -5.19 23.29 -12.88
C SER A 188 -5.07 22.45 -14.14
N GLY A 189 -4.95 23.06 -15.31
CA GLY A 189 -4.89 22.40 -16.62
C GLY A 189 -3.82 21.32 -16.72
N PRO A 190 -2.55 21.58 -16.35
CA PRO A 190 -1.49 20.56 -16.35
C PRO A 190 -1.84 19.32 -15.51
N PHE A 191 -2.40 19.51 -14.33
CA PHE A 191 -2.80 18.41 -13.45
C PHE A 191 -3.93 17.58 -14.06
N ARG A 192 -4.95 18.23 -14.64
CA ARG A 192 -6.07 17.55 -15.29
C ARG A 192 -5.61 16.70 -16.47
N LEU A 193 -4.68 17.22 -17.29
CA LEU A 193 -4.10 16.45 -18.41
C LEU A 193 -3.41 15.18 -17.90
N VAL A 194 -2.59 15.29 -16.85
CA VAL A 194 -1.90 14.13 -16.29
C VAL A 194 -2.90 13.12 -15.70
N LEU A 195 -3.97 13.58 -15.05
CA LEU A 195 -5.06 12.71 -14.58
C LEU A 195 -5.73 11.96 -15.72
N TRP A 196 -6.03 12.63 -16.85
CA TRP A 196 -6.56 11.98 -18.05
C TRP A 196 -5.59 10.95 -18.64
N LEU A 197 -4.30 11.27 -18.74
CA LEU A 197 -3.30 10.34 -19.24
C LEU A 197 -3.12 9.12 -18.33
N SER A 198 -3.31 9.28 -17.03
CA SER A 198 -3.24 8.16 -16.06
C SER A 198 -4.36 7.13 -16.22
N VAL A 199 -5.44 7.46 -16.90
CA VAL A 199 -6.52 6.51 -17.26
C VAL A 199 -6.01 5.40 -18.18
N ILE A 200 -5.06 5.75 -19.09
CA ILE A 200 -4.54 4.80 -20.09
C ILE A 200 -3.94 3.55 -19.45
N PRO A 201 -2.94 3.64 -18.56
CA PRO A 201 -2.40 2.45 -17.90
C PRO A 201 -3.45 1.71 -17.05
N GLY A 202 -4.44 2.42 -16.48
CA GLY A 202 -5.54 1.80 -15.76
C GLY A 202 -6.41 0.90 -16.63
N VAL A 203 -6.77 1.37 -17.84
CA VAL A 203 -7.51 0.57 -18.83
C VAL A 203 -6.66 -0.60 -19.32
N LEU A 204 -5.36 -0.37 -19.60
CA LEU A 204 -4.43 -1.43 -19.98
C LEU A 204 -4.29 -2.50 -18.89
N ALA A 205 -4.33 -2.13 -17.60
CA ALA A 205 -4.34 -3.09 -16.49
C ALA A 205 -5.56 -4.01 -16.54
N VAL A 206 -6.75 -3.46 -16.79
CA VAL A 206 -8.00 -4.26 -16.94
C VAL A 206 -7.87 -5.23 -18.11
N LEU A 207 -7.41 -4.76 -19.27
CA LEU A 207 -7.24 -5.59 -20.47
C LEU A 207 -6.19 -6.69 -20.24
N ALA A 208 -5.07 -6.36 -19.60
CA ALA A 208 -4.03 -7.34 -19.27
C ALA A 208 -4.58 -8.43 -18.34
N PHE A 209 -5.32 -8.06 -17.29
CA PHE A 209 -5.92 -9.05 -16.38
C PHE A 209 -6.96 -9.91 -17.08
N LEU A 210 -7.84 -9.31 -17.86
CA LEU A 210 -8.89 -9.99 -18.60
C LEU A 210 -8.31 -11.07 -19.54
N THR A 211 -7.26 -10.71 -20.28
CA THR A 211 -6.70 -11.55 -21.35
C THR A 211 -5.64 -12.54 -20.88
N LEU A 212 -4.81 -12.16 -19.90
CA LEU A 212 -3.66 -12.97 -19.48
C LEU A 212 -3.95 -13.86 -18.28
N VAL A 213 -4.81 -13.43 -17.35
CA VAL A 213 -5.06 -14.18 -16.12
C VAL A 213 -6.21 -15.16 -16.30
N LYS A 214 -5.93 -16.44 -16.04
CA LYS A 214 -6.96 -17.49 -16.01
C LYS A 214 -7.52 -17.61 -14.59
N ASP A 215 -8.84 -17.83 -14.48
CA ASP A 215 -9.53 -18.07 -13.22
C ASP A 215 -9.53 -19.56 -12.92
N PRO A 216 -8.80 -20.05 -11.92
CA PRO A 216 -8.96 -21.42 -11.46
C PRO A 216 -10.33 -21.55 -10.79
N GLN A 217 -11.08 -22.59 -11.15
CA GLN A 217 -12.37 -22.88 -10.49
C GLN A 217 -12.15 -23.08 -9.00
N HIS A 218 -12.85 -22.32 -8.18
CA HIS A 218 -12.82 -22.43 -6.73
C HIS A 218 -14.20 -22.86 -6.22
N SER A 219 -14.22 -23.90 -5.36
CA SER A 219 -15.45 -24.31 -4.69
C SER A 219 -15.81 -23.30 -3.60
N ALA A 220 -17.01 -22.74 -3.67
CA ALA A 220 -17.55 -21.87 -2.65
C ALA A 220 -17.61 -22.60 -1.29
N ASN A 221 -17.22 -21.91 -0.21
CA ASN A 221 -17.35 -22.43 1.16
C ASN A 221 -18.34 -21.57 1.95
N PRO A 222 -19.63 -21.97 2.03
CA PRO A 222 -20.68 -21.17 2.69
C PRO A 222 -20.61 -21.17 4.23
N GLU A 223 -19.82 -22.06 4.86
CA GLU A 223 -19.82 -22.26 6.32
C GLU A 223 -18.82 -21.40 7.11
N LEU A 224 -18.10 -20.47 6.46
CA LEU A 224 -17.12 -19.61 7.10
C LEU A 224 -17.74 -18.67 8.15
N LYS A 225 -17.29 -18.79 9.42
CA LYS A 225 -17.77 -17.97 10.56
C LYS A 225 -16.74 -16.92 10.99
N PHE A 226 -16.69 -15.81 10.28
CA PHE A 226 -15.74 -14.72 10.45
C PHE A 226 -15.62 -14.16 11.90
N PHE A 227 -16.75 -13.79 12.49
CA PHE A 227 -16.76 -13.10 13.80
C PHE A 227 -16.35 -13.99 15.00
N GLN A 228 -16.58 -15.30 14.92
CA GLN A 228 -16.19 -16.21 16.03
C GLN A 228 -14.67 -16.34 16.12
N THR A 229 -14.00 -16.45 14.98
CA THR A 229 -12.53 -16.55 14.90
C THR A 229 -11.86 -15.26 15.39
N LEU A 230 -12.43 -14.10 15.09
CA LEU A 230 -11.91 -12.80 15.52
C LEU A 230 -11.90 -12.66 17.05
N LYS A 231 -12.93 -13.18 17.75
CA LYS A 231 -13.00 -13.16 19.22
C LYS A 231 -11.95 -14.08 19.86
N GLY A 232 -11.55 -15.15 19.20
CA GLY A 232 -10.58 -16.16 19.67
C GLY A 232 -9.11 -15.75 19.54
N LEU A 233 -8.77 -14.60 18.95
CA LEU A 233 -7.38 -14.19 18.76
C LEU A 233 -6.61 -14.04 20.08
N PRO A 234 -5.29 -14.41 20.13
CA PRO A 234 -4.48 -14.38 21.33
C PRO A 234 -4.42 -13.00 22.00
N LEU A 235 -4.41 -12.95 23.33
CA LEU A 235 -4.37 -11.69 24.08
C LEU A 235 -3.11 -10.86 23.77
N ARG A 236 -1.96 -11.53 23.53
CA ARG A 236 -0.70 -10.89 23.14
C ARG A 236 -0.87 -10.14 21.80
N PHE A 237 -1.54 -10.76 20.83
CA PHE A 237 -1.84 -10.13 19.54
C PHE A 237 -2.82 -8.96 19.67
N LYS A 238 -3.86 -9.08 20.52
CA LYS A 238 -4.79 -7.96 20.79
C LYS A 238 -4.08 -6.75 21.40
N ARG A 239 -3.13 -6.98 22.32
CA ARG A 239 -2.29 -5.90 22.89
C ARG A 239 -1.39 -5.26 21.82
N TYR A 240 -0.83 -6.07 20.93
CA TYR A 240 -0.05 -5.60 19.80
C TYR A 240 -0.92 -4.72 18.88
N LEU A 241 -2.12 -5.16 18.50
CA LEU A 241 -3.08 -4.35 17.74
C LEU A 241 -3.40 -3.02 18.43
N GLY A 242 -3.53 -3.01 19.76
CA GLY A 242 -3.72 -1.79 20.53
C GLY A 242 -2.53 -0.82 20.44
N ALA A 243 -1.29 -1.33 20.49
CA ALA A 243 -0.08 -0.52 20.33
C ALA A 243 0.06 0.03 18.92
N VAL A 244 -0.21 -0.81 17.90
CA VAL A 244 -0.25 -0.40 16.47
C VAL A 244 -1.33 0.67 16.24
N GLY A 245 -2.53 0.48 16.78
CA GLY A 245 -3.60 1.47 16.66
C GLY A 245 -3.26 2.81 17.32
N LEU A 246 -2.65 2.77 18.50
CA LEU A 246 -2.23 3.98 19.21
C LEU A 246 -1.14 4.74 18.45
N PHE A 247 -0.15 4.05 17.88
CA PHE A 247 0.84 4.63 16.98
C PHE A 247 0.17 5.20 15.72
N GLY A 248 -0.73 4.41 15.12
CA GLY A 248 -1.43 4.74 13.88
C GLY A 248 -2.30 6.00 13.97
N ILE A 249 -2.82 6.35 15.18
CA ILE A 249 -3.55 7.62 15.39
C ILE A 249 -2.62 8.84 15.19
N GLY A 250 -1.30 8.66 15.21
CA GLY A 250 -0.33 9.69 14.79
C GLY A 250 0.21 9.49 13.37
N ASP A 251 0.05 8.31 12.76
CA ASP A 251 0.56 7.97 11.42
C ASP A 251 -0.35 8.52 10.31
N PHE A 252 -0.06 9.72 9.89
CA PHE A 252 -0.84 10.44 8.86
C PHE A 252 -0.46 10.02 7.43
N SER A 253 -1.35 10.30 6.47
CA SER A 253 -1.13 9.98 5.05
C SER A 253 0.10 10.69 4.49
N HIS A 254 0.90 9.97 3.69
CA HIS A 254 2.03 10.52 2.95
C HIS A 254 1.64 11.68 2.02
N SER A 255 0.39 11.76 1.58
CA SER A 255 -0.13 12.89 0.80
C SER A 255 -0.04 14.21 1.56
N LEU A 256 -0.23 14.20 2.89
CA LEU A 256 -0.02 15.39 3.73
C LEU A 256 1.47 15.77 3.81
N LEU A 257 2.39 14.81 3.76
CA LEU A 257 3.83 15.10 3.70
C LEU A 257 4.23 15.73 2.36
N ILE A 258 3.65 15.25 1.24
CA ILE A 258 3.84 15.85 -0.10
C ILE A 258 3.27 17.28 -0.11
N LEU A 259 2.08 17.48 0.48
CA LEU A 259 1.50 18.82 0.62
C LEU A 259 2.38 19.74 1.46
N ALA A 260 2.97 19.22 2.55
CA ALA A 260 3.91 19.98 3.39
C ALA A 260 5.12 20.48 2.61
N ALA A 261 5.76 19.60 1.84
CA ALA A 261 6.87 19.97 0.97
C ALA A 261 6.44 21.00 -0.10
N THR A 262 5.27 20.78 -0.73
CA THR A 262 4.71 21.71 -1.71
C THR A 262 4.51 23.10 -1.09
N GLN A 263 3.94 23.18 0.11
CA GLN A 263 3.66 24.46 0.76
C GLN A 263 4.95 25.16 1.20
N LEU A 264 5.93 24.44 1.77
CA LEU A 264 7.22 25.02 2.19
C LEU A 264 7.99 25.59 0.99
N LEU A 265 7.97 24.93 -0.16
CA LEU A 265 8.69 25.33 -1.37
C LEU A 265 7.94 26.37 -2.21
N SER A 266 6.62 26.50 -2.07
CA SER A 266 5.79 27.35 -2.95
C SER A 266 6.17 28.82 -2.91
N GLY A 267 6.69 29.31 -1.80
CA GLY A 267 7.14 30.71 -1.65
C GLY A 267 8.38 31.06 -2.48
N THR A 268 9.22 30.06 -2.78
CA THR A 268 10.50 30.27 -3.50
C THR A 268 10.40 29.96 -4.98
N MET A 269 9.55 29.00 -5.40
CA MET A 269 9.49 28.55 -6.80
C MET A 269 8.09 28.48 -7.40
N GLY A 270 7.05 28.92 -6.67
CA GLY A 270 5.64 28.81 -7.08
C GLY A 270 5.06 27.41 -6.87
N VAL A 271 3.71 27.33 -6.83
CA VAL A 271 3.01 26.12 -6.37
C VAL A 271 3.24 24.93 -7.28
N VAL A 272 3.25 25.11 -8.61
CA VAL A 272 3.35 24.00 -9.57
C VAL A 272 4.75 23.38 -9.59
N GLN A 273 5.81 24.21 -9.57
CA GLN A 273 7.19 23.72 -9.44
C GLN A 273 7.43 23.07 -8.07
N ALA A 274 6.90 23.67 -7.00
CA ALA A 274 6.96 23.09 -5.66
C ALA A 274 6.31 21.72 -5.61
N ALA A 275 5.15 21.54 -6.26
CA ALA A 275 4.49 20.24 -6.37
C ALA A 275 5.33 19.20 -7.13
N GLN A 276 6.04 19.60 -8.19
CA GLN A 276 6.97 18.71 -8.90
C GLN A 276 8.13 18.27 -8.00
N VAL A 277 8.78 19.21 -7.31
CA VAL A 277 9.88 18.88 -6.38
C VAL A 277 9.38 17.99 -5.25
N ALA A 278 8.22 18.27 -4.66
CA ALA A 278 7.58 17.44 -3.65
C ALA A 278 7.27 16.03 -4.19
N GLY A 279 6.85 15.93 -5.45
CA GLY A 279 6.66 14.66 -6.14
C GLY A 279 7.96 13.87 -6.29
N LEU A 280 9.07 14.53 -6.66
CA LEU A 280 10.40 13.89 -6.73
C LEU A 280 10.89 13.44 -5.34
N LEU A 281 10.60 14.20 -4.29
CA LEU A 281 10.89 13.80 -2.91
C LEU A 281 10.08 12.56 -2.50
N TYR A 282 8.84 12.44 -2.95
CA TYR A 282 8.03 11.22 -2.75
C TYR A 282 8.60 10.02 -3.51
N VAL A 283 9.06 10.20 -4.75
CA VAL A 283 9.80 9.17 -5.50
C VAL A 283 11.05 8.74 -4.74
N TRP A 284 11.83 9.70 -4.23
CA TRP A 284 13.01 9.43 -3.40
C TRP A 284 12.66 8.61 -2.16
N ARG A 285 11.60 8.98 -1.44
CA ARG A 285 11.10 8.23 -0.28
C ARG A 285 10.77 6.77 -0.65
N ASN A 286 10.08 6.54 -1.78
CA ASN A 286 9.74 5.19 -2.25
C ASN A 286 10.99 4.41 -2.65
N LEU A 287 11.98 5.05 -3.26
CA LEU A 287 13.26 4.44 -3.59
C LEU A 287 14.02 4.00 -2.32
N VAL A 288 14.10 4.87 -1.31
CA VAL A 288 14.68 4.52 0.00
C VAL A 288 13.94 3.33 0.62
N GLN A 289 12.61 3.35 0.63
CA GLN A 289 11.78 2.23 1.13
C GLN A 289 12.16 0.90 0.46
N VAL A 290 12.24 0.87 -0.86
CA VAL A 290 12.55 -0.34 -1.64
C VAL A 290 13.96 -0.83 -1.36
N LEU A 291 14.95 0.06 -1.41
CA LEU A 291 16.36 -0.30 -1.21
C LEU A 291 16.65 -0.82 0.21
N THR A 292 15.89 -0.34 1.19
CA THR A 292 16.11 -0.70 2.59
C THR A 292 15.25 -1.87 3.08
N SER A 293 14.17 -2.23 2.38
CA SER A 293 13.27 -3.31 2.80
C SER A 293 13.99 -4.65 3.00
N TYR A 294 14.89 -5.04 2.09
CA TYR A 294 15.65 -6.28 2.21
C TYR A 294 16.69 -6.24 3.35
N PRO A 295 17.55 -5.21 3.48
CA PRO A 295 18.43 -5.05 4.65
C PRO A 295 17.69 -5.05 5.99
N ILE A 296 16.52 -4.43 6.07
CA ILE A 296 15.68 -4.42 7.28
C ILE A 296 15.19 -5.82 7.63
N GLY A 297 14.79 -6.62 6.63
CA GLY A 297 14.44 -8.03 6.84
C GLY A 297 15.59 -8.82 7.46
N ILE A 298 16.81 -8.69 6.92
CA ILE A 298 18.02 -9.34 7.49
C ILE A 298 18.29 -8.87 8.92
N LEU A 299 18.12 -7.58 9.19
CA LEU A 299 18.30 -7.03 10.53
C LEU A 299 17.27 -7.60 11.52
N ALA A 300 16.03 -7.76 11.08
CA ALA A 300 14.96 -8.35 11.88
C ALA A 300 15.21 -9.83 12.18
N ASP A 301 15.77 -10.59 11.22
CA ASP A 301 16.14 -11.98 11.45
C ASP A 301 17.24 -12.14 12.52
N ARG A 302 18.12 -11.13 12.66
CA ARG A 302 19.23 -11.16 13.64
C ARG A 302 18.84 -10.61 15.00
N LEU A 303 18.07 -9.53 15.06
CA LEU A 303 17.75 -8.80 16.29
C LEU A 303 16.34 -9.10 16.80
N GLY A 304 15.53 -9.81 16.03
CA GLY A 304 14.12 -10.02 16.26
C GLY A 304 13.22 -8.95 15.61
N SER A 305 12.06 -9.38 15.12
CA SER A 305 11.14 -8.51 14.35
C SER A 305 10.58 -7.36 15.19
N LEU A 306 10.22 -7.62 16.48
CA LEU A 306 9.59 -6.62 17.33
C LEU A 306 10.54 -5.48 17.76
N PRO A 307 11.81 -5.70 18.19
CA PRO A 307 12.75 -4.61 18.47
C PRO A 307 13.03 -3.72 17.27
N VAL A 308 13.19 -4.31 16.07
CA VAL A 308 13.42 -3.54 14.84
C VAL A 308 12.17 -2.73 14.45
N LEU A 309 10.97 -3.28 14.67
CA LEU A 309 9.72 -2.54 14.46
C LEU A 309 9.61 -1.33 15.40
N VAL A 310 10.02 -1.47 16.68
CA VAL A 310 10.08 -0.34 17.63
C VAL A 310 11.01 0.76 17.13
N ALA A 311 12.19 0.40 16.62
CA ALA A 311 13.11 1.38 16.00
C ALA A 311 12.50 2.06 14.78
N GLY A 312 11.77 1.31 13.92
CA GLY A 312 11.03 1.88 12.80
C GLY A 312 9.95 2.88 13.23
N TYR A 313 9.19 2.56 14.28
CA TYR A 313 8.19 3.47 14.83
C TYR A 313 8.82 4.75 15.43
N ALA A 314 10.02 4.64 16.00
CA ALA A 314 10.79 5.82 16.42
C ALA A 314 11.19 6.71 15.22
N LEU A 315 11.55 6.11 14.07
CA LEU A 315 11.79 6.86 12.83
C LEU A 315 10.51 7.53 12.31
N GLY A 316 9.35 6.87 12.43
CA GLY A 316 8.05 7.48 12.11
C GLY A 316 7.78 8.72 12.97
N SER A 317 7.99 8.60 14.28
CA SER A 317 7.88 9.73 15.23
C SER A 317 8.85 10.87 14.86
N LEU A 318 10.08 10.53 14.48
CA LEU A 318 11.09 11.50 14.02
C LEU A 318 10.65 12.19 12.71
N THR A 319 10.01 11.48 11.79
CA THR A 319 9.46 12.07 10.56
C THR A 319 8.46 13.19 10.89
N ALA A 320 7.52 12.93 11.81
CA ALA A 320 6.54 13.93 12.24
C ALA A 320 7.20 15.13 12.95
N LEU A 321 8.22 14.89 13.79
CA LEU A 321 8.99 15.96 14.44
C LEU A 321 9.75 16.80 13.42
N LEU A 322 10.41 16.20 12.44
CA LEU A 322 11.12 16.91 11.39
C LEU A 322 10.17 17.76 10.54
N ALA A 323 8.95 17.25 10.25
CA ALA A 323 7.94 18.03 9.55
C ALA A 323 7.48 19.23 10.38
N ALA A 324 7.23 19.08 11.68
CA ALA A 324 6.91 20.18 12.59
C ALA A 324 8.03 21.22 12.62
N LEU A 325 9.28 20.76 12.74
CA LEU A 325 10.47 21.62 12.79
C LEU A 325 10.66 22.40 11.47
N ALA A 326 10.43 21.75 10.32
CA ALA A 326 10.53 22.38 9.02
C ALA A 326 9.55 23.58 8.90
N PHE A 327 8.32 23.43 9.36
CA PHE A 327 7.37 24.55 9.40
C PHE A 327 7.71 25.60 10.45
N TRP A 328 8.16 25.19 11.64
CA TRP A 328 8.49 26.13 12.72
C TRP A 328 9.67 27.04 12.35
N LEU A 329 10.73 26.46 11.76
CA LEU A 329 11.93 27.18 11.33
C LEU A 329 11.82 27.74 9.89
N ARG A 330 10.70 27.51 9.20
CA ARG A 330 10.47 27.89 7.79
C ARG A 330 11.61 27.39 6.88
N LEU A 331 11.95 26.11 7.02
CA LEU A 331 13.02 25.48 6.25
C LEU A 331 12.49 25.09 4.85
N ASP A 332 12.69 25.97 3.89
CA ASP A 332 12.31 25.81 2.48
C ASP A 332 13.43 25.21 1.62
N SER A 333 14.45 24.63 2.25
CA SER A 333 15.59 24.03 1.54
C SER A 333 15.34 22.59 1.12
N VAL A 334 15.61 22.28 -0.15
CA VAL A 334 15.48 20.92 -0.69
C VAL A 334 16.30 19.88 0.08
N PRO A 335 17.58 20.13 0.51
CA PRO A 335 18.35 19.16 1.29
C PRO A 335 17.68 18.74 2.61
N MET A 336 17.02 19.67 3.32
CA MET A 336 16.29 19.35 4.54
C MET A 336 15.07 18.46 4.25
N LEU A 337 14.36 18.75 3.17
CA LEU A 337 13.24 17.92 2.74
C LEU A 337 13.70 16.54 2.26
N VAL A 338 14.85 16.43 1.59
CA VAL A 338 15.46 15.12 1.25
C VAL A 338 15.73 14.31 2.52
N LEU A 339 16.29 14.93 3.59
CA LEU A 339 16.47 14.24 4.87
C LEU A 339 15.13 13.77 5.46
N LEU A 340 14.12 14.64 5.49
CA LEU A 340 12.77 14.30 5.98
C LEU A 340 12.18 13.12 5.24
N PHE A 341 12.21 13.13 3.90
CA PHE A 341 11.67 12.05 3.07
C PHE A 341 12.52 10.77 3.13
N THR A 342 13.84 10.87 3.41
CA THR A 342 14.70 9.71 3.68
C THR A 342 14.29 9.01 4.97
N VAL A 343 14.10 9.76 6.06
CA VAL A 343 13.63 9.21 7.35
C VAL A 343 12.25 8.59 7.19
N ALA A 344 11.34 9.24 6.46
CA ALA A 344 10.03 8.71 6.15
C ALA A 344 10.10 7.40 5.33
N GLY A 345 11.01 7.30 4.37
CA GLY A 345 11.23 6.08 3.57
C GLY A 345 11.73 4.91 4.41
N LEU A 346 12.70 5.17 5.30
CA LEU A 346 13.20 4.19 6.26
C LEU A 346 12.10 3.71 7.20
N TYR A 347 11.31 4.62 7.75
CA TYR A 347 10.17 4.30 8.61
C TYR A 347 9.20 3.35 7.93
N VAL A 348 8.72 3.71 6.72
CA VAL A 348 7.70 2.92 6.02
C VAL A 348 8.26 1.56 5.60
N SER A 349 9.55 1.49 5.24
CA SER A 349 10.22 0.22 4.93
C SER A 349 10.16 -0.76 6.12
N VAL A 350 10.43 -0.27 7.34
CA VAL A 350 10.32 -1.08 8.56
C VAL A 350 8.88 -1.46 8.85
N GLN A 351 7.96 -0.51 8.78
CA GLN A 351 6.54 -0.72 9.08
C GLN A 351 5.94 -1.80 8.17
N GLU A 352 6.06 -1.66 6.86
CA GLU A 352 5.45 -2.59 5.89
C GLU A 352 6.06 -4.00 5.96
N ALA A 353 7.36 -4.10 6.18
CA ALA A 353 8.03 -5.39 6.29
C ALA A 353 7.71 -6.11 7.59
N LEU A 354 7.71 -5.40 8.72
CA LEU A 354 7.74 -6.05 10.03
C LEU A 354 6.39 -6.11 10.75
N GLU A 355 5.42 -5.24 10.46
CA GLU A 355 4.08 -5.38 11.07
C GLU A 355 3.44 -6.74 10.70
N SER A 356 3.59 -7.16 9.46
CA SER A 356 3.10 -8.46 9.00
C SER A 356 3.91 -9.61 9.62
N THR A 357 5.23 -9.47 9.72
CA THR A 357 6.11 -10.48 10.32
C THR A 357 5.80 -10.67 11.81
N VAL A 358 5.71 -9.57 12.57
CA VAL A 358 5.36 -9.61 14.01
C VAL A 358 3.96 -10.21 14.21
N THR A 359 3.02 -9.94 13.31
CA THR A 359 1.70 -10.57 13.33
C THR A 359 1.83 -12.08 13.17
N ALA A 360 2.59 -12.56 12.20
CA ALA A 360 2.80 -13.99 11.95
C ALA A 360 3.45 -14.70 13.15
N ASP A 361 4.38 -14.02 13.85
CA ASP A 361 5.05 -14.54 15.05
C ASP A 361 4.11 -14.66 16.27
N MET A 362 2.95 -13.99 16.25
CA MET A 362 2.03 -13.92 17.39
C MET A 362 0.78 -14.79 17.26
N VAL A 363 0.49 -15.32 16.07
CA VAL A 363 -0.76 -16.04 15.79
C VAL A 363 -0.50 -17.40 15.14
N GLN A 364 -1.50 -18.29 15.21
CA GLN A 364 -1.43 -19.60 14.57
C GLN A 364 -1.70 -19.50 13.05
N HIS A 365 -1.19 -20.46 12.28
CA HIS A 365 -1.34 -20.50 10.82
C HIS A 365 -2.80 -20.44 10.35
N GLU A 366 -3.70 -21.08 11.09
CA GLU A 366 -5.13 -21.15 10.80
C GLU A 366 -5.84 -19.80 10.92
N THR A 367 -5.30 -18.88 11.73
CA THR A 367 -5.88 -17.55 11.98
C THR A 367 -5.10 -16.42 11.33
N LEU A 368 -4.04 -16.73 10.60
CA LEU A 368 -3.09 -15.75 10.05
C LEU A 368 -3.75 -14.75 9.10
N ALA A 369 -4.57 -15.23 8.15
CA ALA A 369 -5.25 -14.37 7.18
C ALA A 369 -6.22 -13.38 7.86
N LEU A 370 -6.97 -13.86 8.87
CA LEU A 370 -7.86 -13.03 9.67
C LEU A 370 -7.08 -11.99 10.48
N SER A 371 -5.92 -12.38 11.02
CA SER A 371 -5.06 -11.50 11.81
C SER A 371 -4.47 -10.38 10.97
N TYR A 372 -4.06 -10.65 9.72
CA TYR A 372 -3.68 -9.61 8.76
C TYR A 372 -4.85 -8.67 8.41
N GLY A 373 -6.06 -9.22 8.29
CA GLY A 373 -7.27 -8.41 8.11
C GLY A 373 -7.54 -7.48 9.30
N ALA A 374 -7.39 -8.00 10.53
CA ALA A 374 -7.53 -7.21 11.76
C ALA A 374 -6.46 -6.12 11.86
N LEU A 375 -5.19 -6.43 11.58
CA LEU A 375 -4.10 -5.45 11.51
C LEU A 375 -4.39 -4.36 10.48
N GLY A 376 -4.76 -4.73 9.26
CA GLY A 376 -5.09 -3.76 8.20
C GLY A 376 -6.27 -2.86 8.57
N THR A 377 -7.28 -3.40 9.28
CA THR A 377 -8.44 -2.63 9.76
C THR A 377 -8.03 -1.63 10.83
N VAL A 378 -7.19 -2.04 11.79
CA VAL A 378 -6.66 -1.14 12.82
C VAL A 378 -5.84 -0.03 12.19
N ASN A 379 -4.90 -0.37 11.30
CA ASN A 379 -4.07 0.61 10.56
C ASN A 379 -4.93 1.58 9.74
N GLY A 380 -5.88 1.09 8.96
CA GLY A 380 -6.75 1.93 8.12
C GLY A 380 -7.61 2.87 8.96
N THR A 381 -8.21 2.38 10.06
CA THR A 381 -9.02 3.21 10.96
C THR A 381 -8.17 4.27 11.66
N ALA A 382 -7.03 3.86 12.21
CA ALA A 382 -6.12 4.77 12.90
C ALA A 382 -5.57 5.85 11.95
N LYS A 383 -5.19 5.47 10.72
CA LYS A 383 -4.70 6.38 9.70
C LYS A 383 -5.76 7.37 9.22
N PHE A 384 -7.03 6.95 9.16
CA PHE A 384 -8.15 7.87 8.92
C PHE A 384 -8.23 8.93 10.02
N ILE A 385 -8.26 8.51 11.29
CA ILE A 385 -8.32 9.43 12.43
C ILE A 385 -7.12 10.39 12.40
N SER A 386 -5.91 9.87 12.18
CA SER A 386 -4.70 10.68 12.09
C SER A 386 -4.75 11.70 10.97
N SER A 387 -5.01 11.25 9.74
CA SER A 387 -4.99 12.12 8.55
C SER A 387 -6.04 13.23 8.62
N ALA A 388 -7.25 12.89 9.07
CA ALA A 388 -8.31 13.88 9.28
C ALA A 388 -7.92 14.88 10.38
N THR A 389 -7.41 14.41 11.52
CA THR A 389 -7.02 15.26 12.66
C THR A 389 -5.86 16.19 12.29
N VAL A 390 -4.80 15.65 11.67
CA VAL A 390 -3.65 16.43 11.22
C VAL A 390 -4.08 17.47 10.18
N GLY A 391 -4.88 17.09 9.19
CA GLY A 391 -5.40 18.01 8.18
C GLY A 391 -6.26 19.13 8.77
N LEU A 392 -7.17 18.79 9.72
CA LEU A 392 -8.02 19.75 10.42
C LEU A 392 -7.20 20.74 11.26
N LEU A 393 -6.28 20.23 12.10
CA LEU A 393 -5.40 21.08 12.91
C LEU A 393 -4.50 21.97 12.06
N TRP A 394 -3.97 21.45 10.96
CA TRP A 394 -3.18 22.22 10.01
C TRP A 394 -3.97 23.42 9.47
N THR A 395 -5.22 23.17 9.06
CA THR A 395 -6.07 24.22 8.47
C THR A 395 -6.61 25.20 9.50
N ALA A 396 -7.03 24.70 10.69
CA ALA A 396 -7.71 25.52 11.69
C ALA A 396 -6.74 26.26 12.64
N VAL A 397 -5.54 25.72 12.86
CA VAL A 397 -4.60 26.23 13.86
C VAL A 397 -3.22 26.48 13.26
N SER A 398 -2.45 25.43 13.00
CA SER A 398 -1.14 25.53 12.34
C SER A 398 -0.59 24.14 11.94
N PRO A 399 0.23 24.05 10.88
CA PRO A 399 0.91 22.81 10.51
C PRO A 399 1.89 22.33 11.60
N VAL A 400 2.52 23.25 12.33
CA VAL A 400 3.44 22.92 13.43
C VAL A 400 2.73 22.11 14.51
N LEU A 401 1.58 22.60 14.99
CA LEU A 401 0.81 21.90 16.04
C LEU A 401 0.23 20.59 15.52
N ALA A 402 -0.18 20.52 14.25
CA ALA A 402 -0.68 19.32 13.63
C ALA A 402 0.37 18.18 13.64
N PHE A 403 1.58 18.47 13.17
CA PHE A 403 2.66 17.49 13.14
C PHE A 403 3.26 17.19 14.53
N LEU A 404 3.26 18.16 15.46
CA LEU A 404 3.66 17.91 16.86
C LEU A 404 2.70 16.95 17.55
N LEU A 405 1.37 17.12 17.39
CA LEU A 405 0.39 16.19 17.93
C LEU A 405 0.60 14.78 17.37
N ALA A 406 0.80 14.66 16.04
CA ALA A 406 1.11 13.40 15.40
C ALA A 406 2.36 12.74 16.01
N ALA A 407 3.44 13.50 16.17
CA ALA A 407 4.68 13.02 16.77
C ALA A 407 4.49 12.53 18.21
N ILE A 408 3.75 13.26 19.04
CA ILE A 408 3.47 12.85 20.43
C ILE A 408 2.71 11.52 20.47
N LEU A 409 1.66 11.37 19.64
CA LEU A 409 0.88 10.14 19.57
C LEU A 409 1.72 8.96 19.09
N MET A 410 2.57 9.17 18.08
CA MET A 410 3.50 8.15 17.58
C MET A 410 4.54 7.77 18.63
N ILE A 411 5.11 8.73 19.38
CA ILE A 411 6.04 8.47 20.49
C ILE A 411 5.38 7.63 21.58
N VAL A 412 4.16 7.96 21.97
CA VAL A 412 3.40 7.19 22.97
C VAL A 412 3.14 5.77 22.48
N GLY A 413 2.69 5.60 21.24
CA GLY A 413 2.49 4.28 20.61
C GLY A 413 3.78 3.46 20.55
N THR A 414 4.91 4.10 20.16
CA THR A 414 6.25 3.49 20.16
C THR A 414 6.64 3.02 21.58
N GLY A 415 6.40 3.84 22.59
CA GLY A 415 6.70 3.50 23.99
C GLY A 415 5.87 2.31 24.51
N VAL A 416 4.59 2.22 24.10
CA VAL A 416 3.75 1.05 24.44
C VAL A 416 4.27 -0.21 23.75
N LEU A 417 4.64 -0.13 22.47
CA LEU A 417 5.21 -1.25 21.71
C LEU A 417 6.56 -1.71 22.32
N ALA A 418 7.42 -0.76 22.71
CA ALA A 418 8.73 -1.04 23.33
C ALA A 418 8.60 -1.84 24.65
N ARG A 419 7.58 -1.56 25.46
CA ARG A 419 7.31 -2.34 26.69
C ARG A 419 6.97 -3.81 26.40
N MET A 420 6.37 -4.08 25.25
CA MET A 420 6.07 -5.46 24.81
C MET A 420 7.33 -6.19 24.35
N SER A 421 8.30 -5.47 23.78
CA SER A 421 9.60 -6.02 23.36
C SER A 421 10.46 -6.42 24.57
N GLY A 422 10.49 -5.62 25.65
CA GLY A 422 11.27 -5.92 26.86
C GLY A 422 10.75 -7.08 27.72
N GLY A 423 9.51 -7.53 27.50
CA GLY A 423 8.89 -8.64 28.25
C GLY A 423 9.19 -10.04 27.71
N THR A 424 9.92 -10.18 26.62
CA THR A 424 10.25 -11.48 25.98
C THR A 424 11.61 -12.06 26.44
N GLY A 425 12.33 -11.37 27.32
CA GLY A 425 13.65 -11.77 27.86
C GLY A 425 13.62 -12.30 29.29
N ARG A 426 12.46 -12.75 29.80
CA ARG A 426 12.34 -13.46 31.10
C ARG A 426 11.59 -14.76 30.96
#